data_a5a55e71f7ff325f3afd11e2b42a7e73
#
_entry.id   a5a55e71f7ff325f3afd11e2b42a7e73
#
_cell.length_a   1.000
_cell.length_b   1.000
_cell.length_c   1.000
_cell.angle_alpha   90.00
_cell.angle_beta   90.00
_cell.angle_gamma   90.00
#
_symmetry.space_group_name_H-M   'P 1'
#
loop_
_entity.id
_entity.type
_entity.pdbx_description
1 polymer ?
#
loop_
_entity_poly.entity_id
_entity_poly.type
_entity_poly.pdbx_seq_one_letter_code
_entity_poly.pdbx_strand_id
1 'polypeptide(L)'
;MPAKETHYPDFSFEAAHCNMGPVIGVDEAGRGPWAGPVTAAAFWINPGKKDQLPHGLTDSKKLSAKSRGLIESELALPSTPHLFAVAHATVAEIDEGGILTATFRAMRRAIEALAGLTGQPAMVLIDGNLIPPDIPYPCQAVIRGDGRVLSIAAASIMAKQERDRIMAALHEDHPHYGWITNAGYGTKAHRDAIAGHGITQHHRRSFAPIKTYLAHASKSNA
;
A
#
# COMPACT_ATOMS: atom_id res chain seq x y z
N MET A 1 12.18 28.92 -16.51
CA MET A 1 11.11 28.11 -15.85
C MET A 1 11.36 28.17 -14.36
N PRO A 2 10.39 28.54 -13.51
CA PRO A 2 10.59 28.50 -12.07
C PRO A 2 10.93 27.06 -11.65
N ALA A 3 11.92 26.93 -10.77
CA ALA A 3 12.29 25.64 -10.17
C ALA A 3 11.02 25.04 -9.52
N LYS A 4 10.71 23.77 -9.80
CA LYS A 4 9.67 23.05 -9.07
C LYS A 4 10.08 23.04 -7.61
N GLU A 5 9.38 23.78 -6.76
CA GLU A 5 9.52 23.65 -5.31
C GLU A 5 9.30 22.17 -4.95
N THR A 6 10.33 21.54 -4.44
CA THR A 6 10.27 20.17 -3.94
C THR A 6 9.55 20.24 -2.60
N HIS A 7 8.24 20.05 -2.61
CA HIS A 7 7.46 19.96 -1.38
C HIS A 7 7.78 18.61 -0.72
N TYR A 8 8.25 18.64 0.51
CA TYR A 8 8.43 17.48 1.37
C TYR A 8 7.21 17.32 2.28
N PRO A 9 6.84 16.10 2.67
CA PRO A 9 5.79 15.89 3.66
C PRO A 9 6.12 16.62 4.97
N ASP A 10 5.11 17.22 5.57
CA ASP A 10 5.23 17.86 6.87
C ASP A 10 4.12 17.39 7.83
N PHE A 11 4.15 17.89 9.06
CA PHE A 11 3.21 17.51 10.12
C PHE A 11 1.98 18.42 10.22
N SER A 12 1.76 19.32 9.27
CA SER A 12 0.70 20.34 9.33
C SER A 12 -0.72 19.75 9.36
N PHE A 13 -0.95 18.69 8.60
CA PHE A 13 -2.24 17.99 8.56
C PHE A 13 -2.54 17.30 9.89
N GLU A 14 -1.57 16.60 10.45
CA GLU A 14 -1.71 15.94 11.75
C GLU A 14 -1.88 16.97 12.87
N ALA A 15 -1.10 18.06 12.83
CA ALA A 15 -1.16 19.13 13.84
C ALA A 15 -2.54 19.78 13.93
N ALA A 16 -3.29 19.85 12.84
CA ALA A 16 -4.63 20.41 12.82
C ALA A 16 -5.64 19.61 13.67
N HIS A 17 -5.38 18.35 13.96
CA HIS A 17 -6.32 17.44 14.62
C HIS A 17 -5.76 16.72 15.85
N CYS A 18 -4.44 16.66 16.04
CA CYS A 18 -3.80 15.82 17.07
C CYS A 18 -4.13 16.22 18.51
N ASN A 19 -4.63 17.43 18.76
CA ASN A 19 -5.13 17.86 20.07
C ASN A 19 -6.47 17.22 20.45
N MET A 20 -7.20 16.64 19.49
CA MET A 20 -8.49 15.99 19.71
C MET A 20 -8.34 14.46 19.86
N GLY A 21 -7.18 13.91 19.54
CA GLY A 21 -6.91 12.47 19.60
C GLY A 21 -5.92 12.01 18.52
N PRO A 22 -5.76 10.69 18.35
CA PRO A 22 -4.86 10.14 17.35
C PRO A 22 -5.24 10.56 15.92
N VAL A 23 -4.22 10.90 15.10
CA VAL A 23 -4.39 11.16 13.67
C VAL A 23 -3.65 10.06 12.90
N ILE A 24 -4.36 9.32 12.06
CA ILE A 24 -3.85 8.16 11.34
C ILE A 24 -3.72 8.51 9.86
N GLY A 25 -2.51 8.32 9.28
CA GLY A 25 -2.29 8.37 7.84
C GLY A 25 -2.44 6.98 7.21
N VAL A 26 -3.04 6.90 6.02
CA VAL A 26 -3.32 5.63 5.33
C VAL A 26 -2.92 5.72 3.86
N ASP A 27 -2.24 4.67 3.37
CA ASP A 27 -1.90 4.50 1.95
C ASP A 27 -1.91 3.02 1.57
N GLU A 28 -1.91 2.73 0.25
CA GLU A 28 -1.90 1.37 -0.28
C GLU A 28 -0.79 1.12 -1.29
N ALA A 29 -0.46 -0.15 -1.46
CA ALA A 29 0.41 -0.66 -2.52
C ALA A 29 -0.23 -1.84 -3.25
N GLY A 30 0.00 -1.92 -4.57
CA GLY A 30 -0.39 -3.10 -5.33
C GLY A 30 -1.74 -3.04 -6.02
N ARG A 31 -2.28 -1.87 -6.36
CA ARG A 31 -3.53 -1.77 -7.15
C ARG A 31 -3.37 -2.21 -8.60
N GLY A 32 -2.26 -1.84 -9.26
CA GLY A 32 -2.04 -2.08 -10.70
C GLY A 32 -1.50 -3.45 -11.13
N PRO A 33 -0.78 -4.22 -10.30
CA PRO A 33 -0.24 -5.52 -10.67
C PRO A 33 -1.31 -6.55 -11.04
N TRP A 34 -0.92 -7.53 -11.87
CA TRP A 34 -1.76 -8.65 -12.31
C TRP A 34 -1.75 -9.82 -11.34
N ALA A 35 -0.81 -9.83 -10.40
CA ALA A 35 -0.66 -10.88 -9.40
C ALA A 35 -0.43 -10.30 -8.00
N GLY A 36 -0.79 -11.10 -7.00
CA GLY A 36 -0.62 -10.79 -5.58
C GLY A 36 -1.71 -9.92 -4.99
N PRO A 37 -1.70 -9.73 -3.65
CA PRO A 37 -2.70 -8.96 -2.93
C PRO A 37 -2.57 -7.47 -3.18
N VAL A 38 -3.58 -6.70 -2.78
CA VAL A 38 -3.45 -5.28 -2.46
C VAL A 38 -3.19 -5.15 -0.97
N THR A 39 -2.24 -4.29 -0.60
CA THR A 39 -1.77 -4.09 0.77
C THR A 39 -2.00 -2.64 1.16
N ALA A 40 -2.60 -2.40 2.32
CA ALA A 40 -2.73 -1.08 2.91
C ALA A 40 -2.01 -1.01 4.25
N ALA A 41 -1.48 0.15 4.58
CA ALA A 41 -0.95 0.43 5.90
C ALA A 41 -1.62 1.67 6.50
N ALA A 42 -1.76 1.64 7.81
CA ALA A 42 -2.15 2.77 8.63
C ALA A 42 -0.98 3.12 9.56
N PHE A 43 -0.68 4.39 9.71
CA PHE A 43 0.44 4.86 10.51
C PHE A 43 0.03 6.01 11.42
N TRP A 44 0.40 5.92 12.71
CA TRP A 44 0.23 6.97 13.69
C TRP A 44 1.58 7.50 14.16
N ILE A 45 1.76 8.81 14.08
CA ILE A 45 2.92 9.51 14.59
C ILE A 45 2.60 10.01 16.00
N ASN A 46 3.41 9.63 16.99
CA ASN A 46 3.34 10.23 18.31
C ASN A 46 3.71 11.73 18.22
N PRO A 47 2.77 12.68 18.47
CA PRO A 47 3.05 14.10 18.27
C PRO A 47 4.21 14.64 19.12
N GLY A 48 4.37 14.11 20.34
CA GLY A 48 5.46 14.48 21.26
C GLY A 48 6.83 13.91 20.89
N LYS A 49 6.90 13.08 19.85
CA LYS A 49 8.12 12.37 19.41
C LYS A 49 8.34 12.43 17.90
N LYS A 50 7.69 13.37 17.22
CA LYS A 50 7.80 13.53 15.75
C LYS A 50 9.25 13.71 15.27
N ASP A 51 10.11 14.28 16.11
CA ASP A 51 11.53 14.50 15.81
C ASP A 51 12.34 13.18 15.78
N GLN A 52 11.75 12.06 16.21
CA GLN A 52 12.32 10.72 16.13
C GLN A 52 11.93 9.96 14.85
N LEU A 53 11.22 10.61 13.93
CA LEU A 53 10.97 10.03 12.61
C LEU A 53 12.26 9.96 11.79
N PRO A 54 12.43 8.91 10.97
CA PRO A 54 13.55 8.82 10.04
C PRO A 54 13.61 10.01 9.09
N HIS A 55 14.83 10.46 8.79
CA HIS A 55 15.02 11.47 7.76
C HIS A 55 14.65 10.95 6.36
N GLY A 56 14.13 11.84 5.53
CA GLY A 56 13.84 11.53 4.12
C GLY A 56 12.53 10.79 3.88
N LEU A 57 11.62 10.78 4.87
CA LEU A 57 10.24 10.33 4.65
C LEU A 57 9.62 11.11 3.48
N THR A 58 9.15 10.40 2.47
CA THR A 58 8.47 10.95 1.28
C THR A 58 7.76 9.83 0.52
N ASP A 59 7.08 10.17 -0.57
CA ASP A 59 6.49 9.21 -1.53
C ASP A 59 7.43 8.02 -1.78
N SER A 60 6.98 6.82 -1.45
CA SER A 60 7.76 5.58 -1.53
C SER A 60 8.32 5.30 -2.93
N LYS A 61 7.68 5.83 -3.99
CA LYS A 61 8.07 5.66 -5.39
C LYS A 61 9.27 6.55 -5.76
N LYS A 62 9.52 7.62 -4.98
CA LYS A 62 10.69 8.50 -5.15
C LYS A 62 11.96 7.95 -4.49
N LEU A 63 11.80 6.99 -3.60
CA LEU A 63 12.90 6.37 -2.85
C LEU A 63 13.45 5.15 -3.60
N SER A 64 14.76 4.93 -3.49
CA SER A 64 15.37 3.66 -3.89
C SER A 64 14.87 2.53 -2.98
N ALA A 65 14.93 1.26 -3.45
CA ALA A 65 14.58 0.11 -2.62
C ALA A 65 15.43 0.06 -1.33
N LYS A 66 16.72 0.40 -1.42
CA LYS A 66 17.64 0.48 -0.27
C LYS A 66 17.19 1.53 0.73
N SER A 67 16.87 2.74 0.27
CA SER A 67 16.42 3.84 1.15
C SER A 67 15.09 3.52 1.82
N ARG A 68 14.13 2.92 1.08
CA ARG A 68 12.87 2.45 1.66
C ARG A 68 13.08 1.41 2.77
N GLY A 69 13.97 0.42 2.52
CA GLY A 69 14.28 -0.61 3.51
C GLY A 69 14.91 -0.04 4.79
N LEU A 70 15.80 0.94 4.67
CA LEU A 70 16.39 1.61 5.83
C LEU A 70 15.33 2.36 6.66
N ILE A 71 14.52 3.18 6.00
CA ILE A 71 13.45 3.93 6.66
C ILE A 71 12.43 2.98 7.31
N GLU A 72 12.00 1.94 6.59
CA GLU A 72 11.08 0.94 7.14
C GLU A 72 11.67 0.25 8.38
N SER A 73 12.95 -0.14 8.34
CA SER A 73 13.61 -0.77 9.47
C SER A 73 13.61 0.14 10.72
N GLU A 74 13.82 1.45 10.55
CA GLU A 74 13.75 2.41 11.65
C GLU A 74 12.31 2.59 12.17
N LEU A 75 11.32 2.69 11.28
CA LEU A 75 9.90 2.80 11.64
C LEU A 75 9.36 1.54 12.34
N ALA A 76 9.92 0.37 12.06
CA ALA A 76 9.51 -0.92 12.61
C ALA A 76 10.26 -1.32 13.89
N LEU A 77 11.21 -0.51 14.40
CA LEU A 77 11.93 -0.83 15.61
C LEU A 77 10.96 -0.99 16.80
N PRO A 78 11.15 -2.00 17.67
CA PRO A 78 10.34 -2.15 18.89
C PRO A 78 10.42 -0.94 19.82
N SER A 79 11.49 -0.14 19.72
CA SER A 79 11.70 1.07 20.51
C SER A 79 11.08 2.32 19.88
N THR A 80 10.51 2.24 18.68
CA THR A 80 9.87 3.40 18.06
C THR A 80 8.66 3.86 18.87
N PRO A 81 8.49 5.17 19.07
CA PRO A 81 7.31 5.69 19.76
C PRO A 81 6.08 5.79 18.83
N HIS A 82 6.22 5.44 17.57
CA HIS A 82 5.19 5.49 16.54
C HIS A 82 4.53 4.12 16.40
N LEU A 83 3.30 4.07 15.88
CA LEU A 83 2.56 2.83 15.71
C LEU A 83 2.07 2.70 14.28
N PHE A 84 2.00 1.47 13.79
CA PHE A 84 1.43 1.16 12.50
C PHE A 84 0.71 -0.18 12.51
N ALA A 85 -0.14 -0.36 11.52
CA ALA A 85 -0.75 -1.64 11.20
C ALA A 85 -0.78 -1.83 9.68
N VAL A 86 -0.60 -3.07 9.23
CA VAL A 86 -0.67 -3.44 7.82
C VAL A 86 -1.73 -4.50 7.63
N ALA A 87 -2.49 -4.39 6.55
CA ALA A 87 -3.52 -5.36 6.20
C ALA A 87 -3.58 -5.56 4.69
N HIS A 88 -4.16 -6.69 4.29
CA HIS A 88 -4.26 -7.09 2.89
C HIS A 88 -5.70 -7.39 2.51
N ALA A 89 -5.98 -7.26 1.20
CA ALA A 89 -7.07 -7.97 0.58
C ALA A 89 -6.49 -8.96 -0.44
N THR A 90 -6.97 -10.18 -0.39
CA THR A 90 -6.49 -11.32 -1.17
C THR A 90 -6.85 -11.17 -2.65
N VAL A 91 -6.23 -12.02 -3.50
CA VAL A 91 -6.60 -12.11 -4.92
C VAL A 91 -8.07 -12.51 -5.08
N ALA A 92 -8.57 -13.41 -4.25
CA ALA A 92 -9.98 -13.81 -4.28
C ALA A 92 -10.92 -12.64 -4.00
N GLU A 93 -10.62 -11.80 -3.00
CA GLU A 93 -11.41 -10.60 -2.69
C GLU A 93 -11.33 -9.54 -3.81
N ILE A 94 -10.18 -9.45 -4.51
CA ILE A 94 -10.03 -8.58 -5.68
C ILE A 94 -10.90 -9.09 -6.84
N ASP A 95 -10.90 -10.39 -7.08
CA ASP A 95 -11.67 -10.99 -8.19
C ASP A 95 -13.18 -10.95 -7.91
N GLU A 96 -13.59 -11.06 -6.65
CA GLU A 96 -14.99 -10.97 -6.22
C GLU A 96 -15.56 -9.55 -6.33
N GLY A 97 -14.87 -8.58 -5.69
CA GLY A 97 -15.40 -7.22 -5.48
C GLY A 97 -14.75 -6.13 -6.34
N GLY A 98 -13.74 -6.48 -7.13
CA GLY A 98 -12.90 -5.53 -7.86
C GLY A 98 -11.86 -4.86 -6.99
N ILE A 99 -10.84 -4.29 -7.66
CA ILE A 99 -9.65 -3.73 -6.99
C ILE A 99 -9.98 -2.57 -6.04
N LEU A 100 -10.95 -1.73 -6.36
CA LEU A 100 -11.29 -0.60 -5.50
C LEU A 100 -11.91 -1.07 -4.17
N THR A 101 -12.89 -1.96 -4.24
CA THR A 101 -13.51 -2.56 -3.06
C THR A 101 -12.50 -3.30 -2.19
N ALA A 102 -11.62 -4.08 -2.82
CA ALA A 102 -10.55 -4.80 -2.12
C ALA A 102 -9.56 -3.83 -1.44
N THR A 103 -9.20 -2.72 -2.12
CA THR A 103 -8.35 -1.67 -1.52
C THR A 103 -9.02 -1.07 -0.29
N PHE A 104 -10.30 -0.74 -0.36
CA PHE A 104 -11.05 -0.19 0.77
C PHE A 104 -11.15 -1.18 1.94
N ARG A 105 -11.34 -2.48 1.66
CA ARG A 105 -11.30 -3.54 2.69
C ARG A 105 -9.95 -3.60 3.40
N ALA A 106 -8.83 -3.54 2.64
CA ALA A 106 -7.49 -3.53 3.22
C ALA A 106 -7.25 -2.27 4.07
N MET A 107 -7.61 -1.08 3.57
CA MET A 107 -7.51 0.17 4.32
C MET A 107 -8.31 0.13 5.63
N ARG A 108 -9.57 -0.31 5.58
CA ARG A 108 -10.41 -0.43 6.76
C ARG A 108 -9.79 -1.35 7.81
N ARG A 109 -9.31 -2.53 7.41
CA ARG A 109 -8.63 -3.48 8.31
C ARG A 109 -7.40 -2.86 8.98
N ALA A 110 -6.58 -2.13 8.21
CA ALA A 110 -5.40 -1.45 8.76
C ALA A 110 -5.77 -0.35 9.75
N ILE A 111 -6.79 0.46 9.44
CA ILE A 111 -7.30 1.52 10.32
C ILE A 111 -7.85 0.91 11.62
N GLU A 112 -8.72 -0.10 11.53
CA GLU A 112 -9.33 -0.77 12.69
C GLU A 112 -8.25 -1.40 13.60
N ALA A 113 -7.26 -2.08 13.02
CA ALA A 113 -6.16 -2.67 13.76
C ALA A 113 -5.33 -1.60 14.49
N LEU A 114 -5.01 -0.48 13.83
CA LEU A 114 -4.25 0.59 14.46
C LEU A 114 -5.08 1.35 15.51
N ALA A 115 -6.36 1.58 15.26
CA ALA A 115 -7.27 2.18 16.24
C ALA A 115 -7.38 1.35 17.53
N GLY A 116 -7.27 0.03 17.43
CA GLY A 116 -7.18 -0.87 18.59
C GLY A 116 -5.94 -0.63 19.46
N LEU A 117 -4.88 -0.08 18.89
CA LEU A 117 -3.62 0.23 19.60
C LEU A 117 -3.55 1.68 20.10
N THR A 118 -4.06 2.63 19.31
CA THR A 118 -3.95 4.08 19.59
C THR A 118 -5.15 4.64 20.33
N GLY A 119 -6.27 3.93 20.36
CA GLY A 119 -7.59 4.45 20.71
C GLY A 119 -8.31 5.06 19.50
N GLN A 120 -9.50 5.60 19.72
CA GLN A 120 -10.36 6.13 18.68
C GLN A 120 -9.70 7.30 17.93
N PRO A 121 -9.50 7.22 16.62
CA PRO A 121 -8.92 8.30 15.84
C PRO A 121 -9.79 9.56 15.83
N ALA A 122 -9.15 10.71 16.04
CA ALA A 122 -9.80 12.01 15.84
C ALA A 122 -9.92 12.35 14.33
N MET A 123 -8.97 11.84 13.51
CA MET A 123 -8.96 12.00 12.05
C MET A 123 -8.20 10.85 11.38
N VAL A 124 -8.71 10.40 10.24
CA VAL A 124 -8.02 9.48 9.34
C VAL A 124 -7.72 10.22 8.03
N LEU A 125 -6.42 10.40 7.72
CA LEU A 125 -5.93 11.03 6.50
C LEU A 125 -5.62 9.94 5.47
N ILE A 126 -6.29 9.96 4.33
CA ILE A 126 -6.22 8.88 3.33
C ILE A 126 -5.60 9.41 2.05
N ASP A 127 -4.57 8.73 1.51
CA ASP A 127 -4.00 9.10 0.22
C ASP A 127 -5.03 8.98 -0.91
N GLY A 128 -4.99 9.93 -1.84
CA GLY A 128 -5.86 9.96 -3.00
C GLY A 128 -7.07 10.87 -2.85
N ASN A 129 -8.13 10.54 -3.58
CA ASN A 129 -9.35 11.36 -3.69
C ASN A 129 -10.63 10.63 -3.23
N LEU A 130 -10.51 9.42 -2.73
CA LEU A 130 -11.64 8.60 -2.30
C LEU A 130 -11.49 8.22 -0.83
N ILE A 131 -12.59 8.17 -0.13
CA ILE A 131 -12.69 7.70 1.25
C ILE A 131 -13.38 6.33 1.22
N PRO A 132 -12.81 5.28 1.85
CA PRO A 132 -13.50 4.01 2.01
C PRO A 132 -14.86 4.21 2.70
N PRO A 133 -15.92 3.56 2.22
CA PRO A 133 -17.21 3.59 2.92
C PRO A 133 -17.10 2.89 4.29
N ASP A 134 -18.01 3.21 5.18
CA ASP A 134 -18.20 2.53 6.46
C ASP A 134 -16.99 2.61 7.43
N ILE A 135 -16.14 3.64 7.31
CA ILE A 135 -15.14 3.97 8.32
C ILE A 135 -15.83 4.75 9.44
N PRO A 136 -15.83 4.25 10.70
CA PRO A 136 -16.58 4.87 11.79
C PRO A 136 -15.87 6.09 12.41
N TYR A 137 -14.90 6.67 11.71
CA TYR A 137 -14.09 7.79 12.17
C TYR A 137 -14.16 8.96 11.17
N PRO A 138 -13.92 10.21 11.60
CA PRO A 138 -13.73 11.32 10.67
C PRO A 138 -12.62 11.01 9.68
N CYS A 139 -12.87 11.20 8.39
CA CYS A 139 -11.92 10.91 7.31
C CYS A 139 -11.71 12.13 6.41
N GLN A 140 -10.48 12.30 5.94
CA GLN A 140 -10.13 13.29 4.93
C GLN A 140 -9.26 12.65 3.85
N ALA A 141 -9.69 12.72 2.58
CA ALA A 141 -8.87 12.35 1.44
C ALA A 141 -7.87 13.47 1.13
N VAL A 142 -6.60 13.09 0.90
CA VAL A 142 -5.53 14.03 0.60
C VAL A 142 -4.86 13.63 -0.71
N ILE A 143 -5.11 14.37 -1.78
CA ILE A 143 -4.52 14.10 -3.09
C ILE A 143 -2.99 14.23 -3.02
N ARG A 144 -2.28 13.17 -3.42
CA ARG A 144 -0.82 13.02 -3.30
C ARG A 144 -0.36 13.21 -1.84
N GLY A 145 -1.09 12.62 -0.91
CA GLY A 145 -0.84 12.71 0.51
C GLY A 145 0.53 12.15 0.90
N ASP A 146 0.99 11.11 0.22
CA ASP A 146 2.32 10.51 0.35
C ASP A 146 3.49 11.50 0.15
N GLY A 147 3.26 12.57 -0.60
CA GLY A 147 4.21 13.67 -0.81
C GLY A 147 3.95 14.90 0.06
N ARG A 148 2.97 14.91 0.96
CA ARG A 148 2.50 16.10 1.70
C ARG A 148 2.30 15.89 3.19
N VAL A 149 1.97 14.67 3.63
CA VAL A 149 1.54 14.30 4.97
C VAL A 149 2.49 13.23 5.51
N LEU A 150 3.13 13.47 6.63
CA LEU A 150 4.16 12.56 7.17
C LEU A 150 3.61 11.17 7.51
N SER A 151 2.43 11.09 8.10
CA SER A 151 1.80 9.80 8.45
C SER A 151 1.39 9.00 7.21
N ILE A 152 0.93 9.66 6.13
CA ILE A 152 0.64 8.99 4.85
C ILE A 152 1.95 8.54 4.18
N ALA A 153 3.01 9.35 4.19
CA ALA A 153 4.32 8.98 3.65
C ALA A 153 4.89 7.74 4.36
N ALA A 154 4.80 7.68 5.69
CA ALA A 154 5.20 6.51 6.46
C ALA A 154 4.34 5.28 6.10
N ALA A 155 3.01 5.42 6.03
CA ALA A 155 2.10 4.36 5.61
C ALA A 155 2.43 3.83 4.21
N SER A 156 2.74 4.72 3.25
CA SER A 156 3.16 4.37 1.89
C SER A 156 4.37 3.43 1.87
N ILE A 157 5.39 3.74 2.68
CA ILE A 157 6.60 2.93 2.81
C ILE A 157 6.27 1.57 3.42
N MET A 158 5.50 1.53 4.51
CA MET A 158 5.11 0.28 5.18
C MET A 158 4.29 -0.63 4.26
N ALA A 159 3.28 -0.09 3.58
CA ALA A 159 2.47 -0.84 2.62
C ALA A 159 3.30 -1.40 1.46
N LYS A 160 4.23 -0.60 0.93
CA LYS A 160 5.10 -1.01 -0.18
C LYS A 160 6.07 -2.10 0.23
N GLN A 161 6.75 -1.95 1.36
CA GLN A 161 7.73 -2.92 1.84
C GLN A 161 7.10 -4.27 2.18
N GLU A 162 5.95 -4.26 2.85
CA GLU A 162 5.23 -5.50 3.15
C GLU A 162 4.76 -6.20 1.88
N ARG A 163 4.20 -5.44 0.93
CA ARG A 163 3.79 -6.05 -0.33
C ARG A 163 4.97 -6.62 -1.11
N ASP A 164 6.11 -5.96 -1.11
CA ASP A 164 7.32 -6.46 -1.79
C ASP A 164 7.82 -7.77 -1.13
N ARG A 165 7.74 -7.92 0.22
CA ARG A 165 8.03 -9.18 0.92
C ARG A 165 7.09 -10.31 0.49
N ILE A 166 5.79 -10.03 0.40
CA ILE A 166 4.81 -11.03 -0.08
C ILE A 166 5.15 -11.46 -1.51
N MET A 167 5.48 -10.52 -2.40
CA MET A 167 5.81 -10.85 -3.79
C MET A 167 7.14 -11.61 -3.91
N ALA A 168 8.11 -11.35 -3.02
CA ALA A 168 9.35 -12.11 -2.95
C ALA A 168 9.10 -13.55 -2.48
N ALA A 169 8.29 -13.75 -1.46
CA ALA A 169 7.90 -15.10 -1.01
C ALA A 169 7.15 -15.89 -2.10
N LEU A 170 6.21 -15.26 -2.78
CA LEU A 170 5.50 -15.88 -3.91
C LEU A 170 6.43 -16.20 -5.09
N HIS A 171 7.52 -15.46 -5.26
CA HIS A 171 8.52 -15.74 -6.28
C HIS A 171 9.31 -17.02 -6.01
N GLU A 172 9.55 -17.36 -4.75
CA GLU A 172 10.25 -18.60 -4.38
C GLU A 172 9.50 -19.84 -4.91
N ASP A 173 8.16 -19.85 -4.78
CA ASP A 173 7.31 -20.93 -5.28
C ASP A 173 7.07 -20.88 -6.80
N HIS A 174 7.18 -19.67 -7.39
CA HIS A 174 6.83 -19.42 -8.80
C HIS A 174 7.88 -18.56 -9.52
N PRO A 175 9.16 -18.99 -9.60
CA PRO A 175 10.28 -18.15 -10.03
C PRO A 175 10.17 -17.67 -11.49
N HIS A 176 9.52 -18.44 -12.35
CA HIS A 176 9.40 -18.13 -13.78
C HIS A 176 8.57 -16.84 -14.08
N TYR A 177 7.72 -16.38 -13.15
CA TYR A 177 6.97 -15.10 -13.35
C TYR A 177 7.81 -13.87 -13.01
N GLY A 178 8.99 -14.01 -12.38
CA GLY A 178 9.89 -12.91 -12.06
C GLY A 178 9.32 -11.89 -11.07
N TRP A 179 8.44 -12.30 -10.14
CA TRP A 179 7.72 -11.41 -9.23
C TRP A 179 8.63 -10.63 -8.27
N ILE A 180 9.83 -11.14 -7.99
CA ILE A 180 10.82 -10.42 -7.18
C ILE A 180 11.28 -9.11 -7.85
N THR A 181 11.26 -9.04 -9.18
CA THR A 181 11.70 -7.86 -9.93
C THR A 181 10.54 -7.02 -10.44
N ASN A 182 9.48 -7.67 -10.92
CA ASN A 182 8.32 -6.98 -11.52
C ASN A 182 7.18 -6.74 -10.54
N ALA A 183 7.26 -7.23 -9.29
CA ALA A 183 6.25 -7.09 -8.24
C ALA A 183 4.81 -7.42 -8.72
N GLY A 184 4.68 -8.35 -9.67
CA GLY A 184 3.41 -8.78 -10.25
C GLY A 184 2.87 -7.87 -11.36
N TYR A 185 3.60 -6.82 -11.77
CA TYR A 185 3.21 -5.99 -12.91
C TYR A 185 3.36 -6.74 -14.24
N GLY A 186 2.50 -6.41 -15.21
CA GLY A 186 2.45 -7.03 -16.53
C GLY A 186 3.58 -6.60 -17.46
N THR A 187 4.82 -6.83 -17.06
CA THR A 187 6.01 -6.65 -17.92
C THR A 187 6.01 -7.64 -19.07
N LYS A 188 6.88 -7.44 -20.08
CA LYS A 188 7.02 -8.41 -21.17
C LYS A 188 7.36 -9.79 -20.62
N ALA A 189 8.34 -9.89 -19.71
CA ALA A 189 8.74 -11.15 -19.09
C ALA A 189 7.59 -11.85 -18.35
N HIS A 190 6.75 -11.11 -17.62
CA HIS A 190 5.59 -11.68 -16.94
C HIS A 190 4.52 -12.19 -17.93
N ARG A 191 4.28 -11.47 -19.04
CA ARG A 191 3.40 -11.94 -20.10
C ARG A 191 3.89 -13.20 -20.79
N ASP A 192 5.19 -13.24 -21.12
CA ASP A 192 5.83 -14.40 -21.75
C ASP A 192 5.75 -15.63 -20.81
N ALA A 193 5.97 -15.42 -19.51
CA ALA A 193 5.81 -16.47 -18.50
C ALA A 193 4.38 -17.02 -18.42
N ILE A 194 3.38 -16.13 -18.44
CA ILE A 194 1.96 -16.55 -18.48
C ILE A 194 1.66 -17.36 -19.74
N ALA A 195 2.18 -16.95 -20.91
CA ALA A 195 1.99 -17.68 -22.16
C ALA A 195 2.61 -19.09 -22.12
N GLY A 196 3.78 -19.26 -21.48
CA GLY A 196 4.49 -20.53 -21.39
C GLY A 196 4.03 -21.45 -20.23
N HIS A 197 3.65 -20.88 -19.11
CA HIS A 197 3.37 -21.63 -17.86
C HIS A 197 1.92 -21.52 -17.38
N GLY A 198 1.09 -20.72 -18.03
CA GLY A 198 -0.27 -20.46 -17.60
C GLY A 198 -0.35 -19.42 -16.46
N ILE A 199 -1.47 -19.47 -15.75
CA ILE A 199 -1.69 -18.64 -14.56
C ILE A 199 -1.75 -19.51 -13.30
N THR A 200 -1.47 -18.89 -12.14
CA THR A 200 -1.63 -19.50 -10.81
C THR A 200 -2.84 -18.90 -10.09
N GLN A 201 -3.12 -19.38 -8.90
CA GLN A 201 -4.11 -18.80 -7.97
C GLN A 201 -3.76 -17.37 -7.52
N HIS A 202 -2.52 -16.94 -7.71
CA HIS A 202 -2.05 -15.61 -7.35
C HIS A 202 -2.27 -14.57 -8.45
N HIS A 203 -2.73 -14.96 -9.65
CA HIS A 203 -3.11 -14.03 -10.72
C HIS A 203 -4.54 -13.56 -10.57
N ARG A 204 -4.77 -12.26 -10.76
CA ARG A 204 -6.08 -11.60 -10.65
C ARG A 204 -6.89 -11.85 -11.91
N ARG A 205 -7.79 -12.80 -11.86
CA ARG A 205 -8.60 -13.26 -12.99
C ARG A 205 -9.56 -12.18 -13.52
N SER A 206 -9.97 -11.25 -12.68
CA SER A 206 -10.82 -10.11 -13.03
C SER A 206 -10.09 -9.03 -13.84
N PHE A 207 -8.76 -8.99 -13.82
CA PHE A 207 -7.97 -8.01 -14.57
C PHE A 207 -7.96 -8.32 -16.06
N ALA A 208 -8.20 -7.29 -16.89
CA ALA A 208 -8.40 -7.44 -18.34
C ALA A 208 -7.36 -8.33 -19.05
N PRO A 209 -6.02 -8.19 -18.83
CA PRO A 209 -5.06 -9.04 -19.51
C PRO A 209 -5.15 -10.52 -19.13
N ILE A 210 -5.42 -10.83 -17.86
CA ILE A 210 -5.58 -12.21 -17.38
C ILE A 210 -6.90 -12.79 -17.85
N LYS A 211 -7.97 -12.01 -17.80
CA LYS A 211 -9.30 -12.40 -18.34
C LYS A 211 -9.24 -12.73 -19.82
N THR A 212 -8.52 -11.93 -20.61
CA THR A 212 -8.32 -12.18 -22.04
C THR A 212 -7.53 -13.47 -22.27
N TYR A 213 -6.45 -13.70 -21.54
CA TYR A 213 -5.67 -14.94 -21.60
C TYR A 213 -6.58 -16.17 -21.36
N LEU A 214 -7.37 -16.16 -20.30
CA LEU A 214 -8.29 -17.25 -19.95
C LEU A 214 -9.33 -17.52 -21.06
N ALA A 215 -9.88 -16.46 -21.67
CA ALA A 215 -10.84 -16.60 -22.76
C ALA A 215 -10.23 -17.23 -24.03
N HIS A 216 -8.94 -16.98 -24.31
CA HIS A 216 -8.23 -17.63 -25.40
C HIS A 216 -7.89 -19.09 -25.08
N ALA A 217 -7.40 -19.39 -23.90
CA ALA A 217 -7.08 -20.74 -23.47
C ALA A 217 -8.31 -21.68 -23.50
N SER A 218 -9.48 -21.17 -23.13
CA SER A 218 -10.74 -21.94 -23.19
C SER A 218 -11.17 -22.30 -24.61
N LYS A 219 -10.85 -21.44 -25.60
CA LYS A 219 -11.19 -21.70 -27.03
C LYS A 219 -10.23 -22.68 -27.70
N SER A 220 -9.00 -22.81 -27.22
CA SER A 220 -8.00 -23.71 -27.77
C SER A 220 -8.18 -25.16 -27.31
N ASN A 221 -8.99 -25.38 -26.26
CA ASN A 221 -9.28 -26.70 -25.67
C ASN A 221 -10.69 -27.21 -26.02
N ALA A 222 -11.45 -26.48 -26.82
CA ALA A 222 -12.77 -26.85 -27.34
C ALA A 222 -12.71 -27.23 -28.84
#